data_c31797a21927cae5342dd73b87313d69
#
_entry.id   c31797a21927cae5342dd73b87313d69
#
_cell.length_a   1.000
_cell.length_b   1.000
_cell.length_c   1.000
_cell.angle_alpha   90.00
_cell.angle_beta   90.00
_cell.angle_gamma   90.00
#
_symmetry.space_group_name_H-M   'P 1'
#
loop_
_entity.id
_entity.type
_entity.pdbx_description
1 polymer ?
#
loop_
_entity_poly.entity_id
_entity_poly.type
_entity_poly.pdbx_seq_one_letter_code
_entity_poly.pdbx_strand_id
1 'polypeptide(L)'
;MLKPATRGCLATAFLVAAACASTAQAASQAAAMVTPCTATQAGVCRETLTLARDAKLAYYRTYSLSAPNTQVTKAVLVIHGTDRNALAAFTQVLNAAKATSNVANTIILAPRFPIKEDTPPPGFLYWDRKDGIDHGWKQGDDAISANPMSAFTVADRILRLLNLATRFPNLQQVTVVGHSGGGQYTQRYALGGKQPPLMRAGVTVRYVAANPGSYTYLNGFRPDLADPTYQTWQVPVTSCPYNRYKYGLEAVNDYLDDTPPATLVAQYPTRRVTYLLGELDTSRAGTFDSSCQADLQGLHRLERGSAFAAFMDRYHLQHRHQRVVVPGVAHAAGLMFNSPQGRAAIFPASGGGQLRLAG
;
A
#
# COMPACT_ATOMS: atom_id res chain seq x y z
N MET A 1 -90.21 38.00 46.85
CA MET A 1 -89.89 38.08 48.28
C MET A 1 -88.70 37.21 48.59
N LEU A 2 -87.64 37.84 49.06
CA LEU A 2 -86.59 37.42 49.99
C LEU A 2 -86.09 35.98 49.98
N LYS A 3 -84.84 35.94 49.71
CA LYS A 3 -83.69 35.10 50.09
C LYS A 3 -83.77 34.18 51.27
N PRO A 4 -82.86 33.18 51.41
CA PRO A 4 -81.50 33.50 51.75
C PRO A 4 -80.42 32.62 51.08
N ALA A 5 -79.21 33.11 51.29
CA ALA A 5 -77.95 32.54 50.77
C ALA A 5 -77.35 31.45 51.69
N THR A 6 -76.65 30.52 51.11
CA THR A 6 -75.71 29.65 51.88
C THR A 6 -74.36 29.57 51.18
N ARG A 7 -73.35 29.85 51.99
CA ARG A 7 -71.94 29.84 51.70
C ARG A 7 -71.47 28.39 51.49
N GLY A 8 -70.77 28.11 50.38
CA GLY A 8 -70.06 26.86 50.18
C GLY A 8 -68.56 27.12 50.13
N CYS A 9 -67.78 26.37 50.90
CA CYS A 9 -66.36 26.41 51.04
C CYS A 9 -65.67 25.99 49.72
N LEU A 10 -64.70 26.76 49.26
CA LEU A 10 -63.77 26.35 48.29
C LEU A 10 -62.72 25.41 48.88
N ALA A 11 -62.67 24.16 48.41
CA ALA A 11 -61.57 23.23 48.64
C ALA A 11 -60.61 23.31 47.44
N THR A 12 -59.45 23.92 47.65
CA THR A 12 -58.36 23.97 46.71
C THR A 12 -57.63 22.65 46.68
N ALA A 13 -57.81 21.88 45.61
CA ALA A 13 -57.07 20.65 45.37
C ALA A 13 -55.71 21.03 44.67
N PHE A 14 -54.59 20.82 45.37
CA PHE A 14 -53.25 20.86 44.78
C PHE A 14 -53.00 19.57 44.00
N LEU A 15 -52.95 19.65 42.67
CA LEU A 15 -52.41 18.60 41.79
C LEU A 15 -50.89 18.70 41.83
N VAL A 16 -50.22 17.76 42.49
CA VAL A 16 -48.80 17.52 42.37
C VAL A 16 -48.56 16.70 41.09
N ALA A 17 -48.09 17.38 40.03
CA ALA A 17 -47.64 16.69 38.84
C ALA A 17 -46.25 16.11 39.12
N ALA A 18 -46.15 14.81 39.34
CA ALA A 18 -44.90 14.09 39.37
C ALA A 18 -44.37 13.95 37.94
N ALA A 19 -43.37 14.76 37.59
CA ALA A 19 -42.63 14.61 36.36
C ALA A 19 -41.69 13.40 36.47
N CYS A 20 -42.08 12.26 35.87
CA CYS A 20 -41.20 11.13 35.64
C CYS A 20 -40.18 11.54 34.56
N ALA A 21 -39.02 12.02 34.98
CA ALA A 21 -37.87 12.13 34.12
C ALA A 21 -37.34 10.74 33.82
N SER A 22 -37.77 10.15 32.70
CA SER A 22 -37.13 8.97 32.10
C SER A 22 -35.77 9.38 31.58
N THR A 23 -34.72 9.19 32.38
CA THR A 23 -33.33 9.20 31.91
C THR A 23 -33.16 7.99 30.98
N ALA A 24 -33.25 8.26 29.68
CA ALA A 24 -32.80 7.32 28.65
C ALA A 24 -31.28 7.17 28.80
N GLN A 25 -30.87 6.17 29.57
CA GLN A 25 -29.50 5.71 29.62
C GLN A 25 -29.19 5.12 28.26
N ALA A 26 -28.58 5.91 27.37
CA ALA A 26 -27.96 5.39 26.17
C ALA A 26 -26.81 4.49 26.63
N ALA A 27 -27.09 3.18 26.76
CA ALA A 27 -26.06 2.18 26.93
C ALA A 27 -25.15 2.25 25.70
N SER A 28 -23.99 2.89 25.84
CA SER A 28 -22.89 2.75 24.94
C SER A 28 -22.53 1.27 24.91
N GLN A 29 -23.08 0.53 23.94
CA GLN A 29 -22.57 -0.80 23.63
C GLN A 29 -21.14 -0.61 23.17
N ALA A 30 -20.18 -0.85 24.06
CA ALA A 30 -18.79 -0.97 23.70
C ALA A 30 -18.71 -2.03 22.59
N ALA A 31 -18.40 -1.62 21.37
CA ALA A 31 -18.26 -2.53 20.25
C ALA A 31 -17.28 -3.63 20.68
N ALA A 32 -17.71 -4.88 20.62
CA ALA A 32 -16.86 -6.01 21.01
C ALA A 32 -15.55 -5.94 20.23
N MET A 33 -14.42 -6.00 20.95
CA MET A 33 -13.11 -5.95 20.35
C MET A 33 -12.92 -7.14 19.40
N VAL A 34 -12.70 -6.87 18.13
CA VAL A 34 -12.43 -7.91 17.14
C VAL A 34 -10.98 -8.35 17.27
N THR A 35 -10.74 -9.64 17.48
CA THR A 35 -9.38 -10.20 17.59
C THR A 35 -8.74 -10.33 16.20
N PRO A 36 -7.51 -9.82 15.98
CA PRO A 36 -6.82 -9.98 14.72
C PRO A 36 -6.40 -11.44 14.50
N CYS A 37 -6.50 -11.93 13.27
CA CYS A 37 -5.89 -13.20 12.89
C CYS A 37 -4.38 -13.02 12.79
N THR A 38 -3.61 -13.72 13.63
CA THR A 38 -2.14 -13.62 13.69
C THR A 38 -1.43 -14.94 13.46
N ALA A 39 -2.15 -15.94 12.97
CA ALA A 39 -1.61 -17.23 12.61
C ALA A 39 -0.77 -17.14 11.33
N THR A 40 0.34 -17.86 11.31
CA THR A 40 1.29 -17.91 10.19
C THR A 40 1.29 -19.26 9.46
N GLN A 41 0.30 -20.12 9.79
CA GLN A 41 0.08 -21.38 9.07
C GLN A 41 -0.66 -21.14 7.76
N ALA A 42 -0.32 -21.93 6.75
CA ALA A 42 -0.97 -21.87 5.45
C ALA A 42 -2.50 -22.07 5.59
N GLY A 43 -3.28 -21.21 4.97
CA GLY A 43 -4.74 -21.29 4.93
C GLY A 43 -5.48 -20.67 6.10
N VAL A 44 -4.84 -20.43 7.27
CA VAL A 44 -5.56 -19.99 8.49
C VAL A 44 -6.07 -18.55 8.39
N CYS A 45 -5.19 -17.57 8.16
CA CYS A 45 -5.60 -16.15 8.02
C CYS A 45 -5.91 -15.78 6.56
N ARG A 46 -6.39 -16.74 5.76
CA ARG A 46 -6.61 -16.57 4.32
C ARG A 46 -8.10 -16.38 4.02
N GLU A 47 -8.39 -15.43 3.15
CA GLU A 47 -9.72 -15.21 2.58
C GLU A 47 -9.65 -15.11 1.05
N THR A 48 -10.83 -15.16 0.43
CA THR A 48 -10.99 -14.88 -1.01
C THR A 48 -11.72 -13.55 -1.16
N LEU A 49 -11.13 -12.64 -1.91
CA LEU A 49 -11.75 -11.38 -2.30
C LEU A 49 -12.36 -11.54 -3.69
N THR A 50 -13.65 -11.30 -3.80
CA THR A 50 -14.36 -11.20 -5.08
C THR A 50 -14.35 -9.75 -5.52
N LEU A 51 -13.62 -9.45 -6.58
CA LEU A 51 -13.46 -8.11 -7.12
C LEU A 51 -14.51 -7.81 -8.19
N ALA A 52 -14.83 -8.80 -9.02
CA ALA A 52 -15.86 -8.77 -10.04
C ALA A 52 -16.28 -10.20 -10.37
N ARG A 53 -17.21 -10.37 -11.34
CA ARG A 53 -17.49 -11.69 -11.92
C ARG A 53 -16.19 -12.23 -12.54
N ASP A 54 -15.87 -13.49 -12.25
CA ASP A 54 -14.65 -14.18 -12.71
C ASP A 54 -13.33 -13.44 -12.37
N ALA A 55 -13.35 -12.65 -11.30
CA ALA A 55 -12.21 -11.90 -10.79
C ALA A 55 -12.08 -12.08 -9.28
N LYS A 56 -11.62 -13.25 -8.85
CA LYS A 56 -11.34 -13.58 -7.44
C LYS A 56 -9.85 -13.55 -7.17
N LEU A 57 -9.49 -13.22 -5.95
CA LEU A 57 -8.09 -13.23 -5.48
C LEU A 57 -8.01 -13.77 -4.06
N ALA A 58 -7.06 -14.66 -3.79
CA ALA A 58 -6.75 -15.07 -2.43
C ALA A 58 -5.87 -14.02 -1.74
N TYR A 59 -6.12 -13.75 -0.46
CA TYR A 59 -5.30 -12.86 0.33
C TYR A 59 -5.19 -13.32 1.78
N TYR A 60 -4.08 -13.01 2.44
CA TYR A 60 -3.94 -13.15 3.89
C TYR A 60 -4.28 -11.82 4.57
N ARG A 61 -4.82 -11.88 5.81
CA ARG A 61 -5.29 -10.69 6.50
C ARG A 61 -5.25 -10.83 8.02
N THR A 62 -5.10 -9.72 8.75
CA THR A 62 -5.34 -9.69 10.20
C THR A 62 -6.82 -9.50 10.49
N TYR A 63 -7.50 -8.61 9.79
CA TYR A 63 -8.92 -8.34 9.89
C TYR A 63 -9.61 -8.52 8.54
N SER A 64 -10.90 -8.90 8.55
CA SER A 64 -11.65 -9.03 7.29
C SER A 64 -11.94 -7.67 6.65
N LEU A 65 -11.83 -7.61 5.31
CA LEU A 65 -12.26 -6.44 4.54
C LEU A 65 -13.78 -6.28 4.47
N SER A 66 -14.56 -7.32 4.78
CA SER A 66 -16.01 -7.33 4.65
C SER A 66 -16.74 -6.83 5.91
N ALA A 67 -16.11 -6.87 7.08
CA ALA A 67 -16.70 -6.53 8.34
C ALA A 67 -16.28 -5.13 8.85
N PRO A 68 -17.18 -4.36 9.47
CA PRO A 68 -16.81 -3.11 10.14
C PRO A 68 -15.82 -3.35 11.28
N ASN A 69 -14.84 -2.44 11.41
CA ASN A 69 -13.87 -2.47 12.49
C ASN A 69 -13.42 -1.06 12.88
N THR A 70 -13.86 -0.60 14.04
CA THR A 70 -13.54 0.73 14.60
C THR A 70 -12.15 0.82 15.23
N GLN A 71 -11.49 -0.32 15.49
CA GLN A 71 -10.15 -0.36 16.07
C GLN A 71 -9.07 -0.04 15.04
N VAL A 72 -9.35 -0.27 13.75
CA VAL A 72 -8.38 -0.11 12.67
C VAL A 72 -8.13 1.38 12.40
N THR A 73 -6.92 1.82 12.71
CA THR A 73 -6.42 3.16 12.38
C THR A 73 -5.35 3.12 11.28
N LYS A 74 -4.75 1.96 11.04
CA LYS A 74 -3.71 1.74 10.03
C LYS A 74 -4.07 0.56 9.14
N ALA A 75 -3.69 0.65 7.88
CA ALA A 75 -3.74 -0.45 6.92
C ALA A 75 -2.38 -0.65 6.28
N VAL A 76 -1.98 -1.90 6.10
CA VAL A 76 -0.78 -2.26 5.33
C VAL A 76 -1.17 -3.22 4.22
N LEU A 77 -1.00 -2.79 2.97
CA LEU A 77 -1.11 -3.63 1.78
C LEU A 77 0.29 -4.10 1.43
N VAL A 78 0.61 -5.36 1.73
CA VAL A 78 1.94 -5.92 1.47
C VAL A 78 1.93 -6.76 0.20
N ILE A 79 2.83 -6.44 -0.72
CA ILE A 79 3.00 -7.11 -2.00
C ILE A 79 4.20 -8.06 -1.92
N HIS A 80 3.96 -9.33 -2.22
CA HIS A 80 4.99 -10.37 -2.21
C HIS A 80 6.09 -10.17 -3.29
N GLY A 81 7.19 -10.90 -3.15
CA GLY A 81 8.24 -10.97 -4.16
C GLY A 81 7.87 -11.83 -5.38
N THR A 82 8.85 -12.07 -6.25
CA THR A 82 8.67 -12.89 -7.48
C THR A 82 8.34 -14.35 -7.20
N ASP A 83 8.56 -14.83 -5.99
CA ASP A 83 8.15 -16.15 -5.49
C ASP A 83 6.64 -16.29 -5.28
N ARG A 84 5.90 -15.19 -5.30
CA ARG A 84 4.45 -15.13 -5.13
C ARG A 84 3.95 -15.72 -3.80
N ASN A 85 4.81 -15.68 -2.78
CA ASN A 85 4.50 -16.17 -1.44
C ASN A 85 3.84 -15.08 -0.57
N ALA A 86 2.52 -14.93 -0.73
CA ALA A 86 1.74 -13.96 0.01
C ALA A 86 1.72 -14.24 1.54
N LEU A 87 1.81 -15.52 1.95
CA LEU A 87 1.91 -15.88 3.37
C LEU A 87 3.22 -15.38 4.00
N ALA A 88 4.34 -15.57 3.30
CA ALA A 88 5.63 -15.06 3.79
C ALA A 88 5.61 -13.53 3.91
N ALA A 89 5.09 -12.81 2.90
CA ALA A 89 4.96 -11.37 2.94
C ALA A 89 4.06 -10.90 4.10
N PHE A 90 2.91 -11.56 4.31
CA PHE A 90 2.03 -11.32 5.46
C PHE A 90 2.77 -11.51 6.78
N THR A 91 3.45 -12.66 6.95
CA THR A 91 4.17 -13.02 8.17
C THR A 91 5.27 -12.00 8.50
N GLN A 92 6.02 -11.56 7.50
CA GLN A 92 7.11 -10.59 7.67
C GLN A 92 6.60 -9.24 8.20
N VAL A 93 5.51 -8.73 7.62
CA VAL A 93 4.89 -7.47 8.07
C VAL A 93 4.17 -7.66 9.41
N LEU A 94 3.53 -8.81 9.64
CA LEU A 94 2.92 -9.13 10.93
C LEU A 94 3.97 -9.13 12.06
N ASN A 95 5.17 -9.67 11.82
CA ASN A 95 6.27 -9.64 12.80
C ASN A 95 6.72 -8.20 13.08
N ALA A 96 6.84 -7.35 12.05
CA ALA A 96 7.12 -5.94 12.23
C ALA A 96 6.03 -5.21 13.04
N ALA A 97 4.75 -5.53 12.79
CA ALA A 97 3.63 -5.00 13.56
C ALA A 97 3.66 -5.45 15.03
N LYS A 98 3.98 -6.72 15.29
CA LYS A 98 4.17 -7.26 16.66
C LYS A 98 5.29 -6.52 17.38
N ALA A 99 6.44 -6.35 16.74
CA ALA A 99 7.61 -5.66 17.31
C ALA A 99 7.40 -4.16 17.60
N THR A 100 6.34 -3.57 17.04
CA THR A 100 6.00 -2.14 17.21
C THR A 100 4.63 -1.94 17.88
N SER A 101 4.04 -2.99 18.48
CA SER A 101 2.73 -2.97 19.14
C SER A 101 1.58 -2.42 18.27
N ASN A 102 1.68 -2.62 16.94
CA ASN A 102 0.69 -2.12 15.99
C ASN A 102 -0.36 -3.16 15.57
N VAL A 103 -0.33 -4.40 16.06
CA VAL A 103 -1.21 -5.48 15.58
C VAL A 103 -2.68 -5.18 15.80
N ALA A 104 -3.04 -4.69 17.00
CA ALA A 104 -4.44 -4.49 17.39
C ALA A 104 -5.16 -3.40 16.57
N ASN A 105 -4.43 -2.43 16.04
CA ASN A 105 -4.99 -1.29 15.31
C ASN A 105 -4.66 -1.30 13.81
N THR A 106 -4.07 -2.39 13.31
CA THR A 106 -3.64 -2.48 11.91
C THR A 106 -4.31 -3.63 11.17
N ILE A 107 -4.98 -3.32 10.06
CA ILE A 107 -5.34 -4.32 9.06
C ILE A 107 -4.16 -4.54 8.11
N ILE A 108 -3.59 -5.75 8.14
CA ILE A 108 -2.54 -6.18 7.20
C ILE A 108 -3.21 -7.04 6.14
N LEU A 109 -2.95 -6.75 4.89
CA LEU A 109 -3.52 -7.41 3.71
C LEU A 109 -2.40 -7.83 2.77
N ALA A 110 -2.32 -9.10 2.44
CA ALA A 110 -1.33 -9.66 1.52
C ALA A 110 -2.04 -10.41 0.38
N PRO A 111 -2.41 -9.73 -0.72
CA PRO A 111 -2.97 -10.37 -1.89
C PRO A 111 -1.94 -11.28 -2.56
N ARG A 112 -2.39 -12.40 -3.13
CA ARG A 112 -1.55 -13.27 -3.95
C ARG A 112 -1.82 -12.98 -5.41
N PHE A 113 -0.81 -12.58 -6.16
CA PHE A 113 -0.82 -12.42 -7.61
C PHE A 113 -0.23 -13.68 -8.26
N PRO A 114 -1.04 -14.71 -8.55
CA PRO A 114 -0.55 -15.94 -9.14
C PRO A 114 -0.25 -15.75 -10.63
N ILE A 115 0.57 -16.66 -11.15
CA ILE A 115 0.77 -16.84 -12.59
C ILE A 115 0.07 -18.14 -13.04
N LYS A 116 -0.02 -18.37 -14.35
CA LYS A 116 -0.70 -19.54 -14.91
C LYS A 116 -0.16 -20.86 -14.33
N GLU A 117 1.15 -20.95 -14.14
CA GLU A 117 1.84 -22.13 -13.60
C GLU A 117 1.52 -22.43 -12.12
N ASP A 118 1.00 -21.45 -11.40
CA ASP A 118 0.51 -21.66 -10.03
C ASP A 118 -0.86 -22.38 -9.99
N THR A 119 -1.43 -22.71 -11.14
CA THR A 119 -2.70 -23.43 -11.31
C THR A 119 -3.85 -22.84 -10.47
N PRO A 120 -4.16 -21.55 -10.62
CA PRO A 120 -5.24 -20.91 -9.85
C PRO A 120 -6.60 -21.55 -10.20
N PRO A 121 -7.51 -21.65 -9.22
CA PRO A 121 -8.85 -22.20 -9.47
C PRO A 121 -9.65 -21.36 -10.49
N PRO A 122 -10.67 -21.92 -11.13
CA PRO A 122 -11.56 -21.19 -12.05
C PRO A 122 -12.15 -19.93 -11.40
N GLY A 123 -12.21 -18.84 -12.16
CA GLY A 123 -12.69 -17.55 -11.70
C GLY A 123 -11.69 -16.74 -10.85
N PHE A 124 -10.46 -17.26 -10.66
CA PHE A 124 -9.39 -16.49 -10.04
C PHE A 124 -8.57 -15.73 -11.09
N LEU A 125 -8.09 -14.56 -10.71
CA LEU A 125 -7.13 -13.78 -11.50
C LEU A 125 -5.77 -14.47 -11.50
N TYR A 126 -5.09 -14.41 -12.66
CA TYR A 126 -3.70 -14.82 -12.80
C TYR A 126 -3.03 -14.06 -13.96
N TRP A 127 -1.73 -13.95 -13.87
CA TRP A 127 -0.90 -13.21 -14.83
C TRP A 127 0.04 -14.13 -15.57
N ASP A 128 0.76 -13.61 -16.54
CA ASP A 128 1.80 -14.36 -17.24
C ASP A 128 3.15 -14.22 -16.51
N ARG A 129 4.00 -15.22 -16.68
CA ARG A 129 5.38 -15.22 -16.24
C ARG A 129 6.32 -14.54 -17.23
N LYS A 130 5.89 -14.28 -18.46
CA LYS A 130 6.78 -13.80 -19.49
C LYS A 130 7.63 -12.64 -18.99
N ASP A 131 8.91 -12.94 -18.74
CA ASP A 131 9.96 -11.98 -18.42
C ASP A 131 10.28 -11.04 -19.60
N GLY A 132 9.67 -11.31 -20.76
CA GLY A 132 9.61 -10.39 -21.88
C GLY A 132 8.60 -9.29 -21.60
N ILE A 133 8.99 -8.15 -21.58
CA ILE A 133 8.43 -6.81 -21.71
C ILE A 133 6.95 -6.63 -21.24
N ASP A 134 6.02 -7.60 -21.38
CA ASP A 134 4.58 -7.43 -21.21
C ASP A 134 3.93 -8.53 -20.34
N HIS A 135 2.83 -8.19 -19.67
CA HIS A 135 1.87 -9.06 -18.98
C HIS A 135 2.26 -9.57 -17.59
N GLY A 136 3.06 -8.83 -16.82
CA GLY A 136 3.39 -9.20 -15.46
C GLY A 136 2.64 -8.38 -14.40
N TRP A 137 2.21 -9.02 -13.30
CA TRP A 137 1.59 -8.34 -12.18
C TRP A 137 2.47 -7.22 -11.57
N LYS A 138 3.81 -7.36 -11.64
CA LYS A 138 4.79 -6.39 -11.09
C LYS A 138 4.71 -5.01 -11.71
N GLN A 139 4.26 -4.90 -12.94
CA GLN A 139 4.14 -3.65 -13.66
C GLN A 139 2.68 -3.17 -13.82
N GLY A 140 1.73 -3.91 -13.23
CA GLY A 140 0.33 -3.52 -13.26
C GLY A 140 -0.40 -3.92 -14.53
N ASP A 141 0.13 -4.88 -15.27
CA ASP A 141 -0.55 -5.37 -16.48
C ASP A 141 -1.84 -6.11 -16.14
N ASP A 142 -2.65 -6.32 -17.15
CA ASP A 142 -3.89 -7.04 -17.04
C ASP A 142 -3.66 -8.54 -16.82
N ALA A 143 -4.52 -9.14 -16.03
CA ALA A 143 -4.61 -10.58 -15.88
C ALA A 143 -4.95 -11.25 -17.21
N ILE A 144 -4.39 -12.42 -17.46
CA ILE A 144 -4.70 -13.26 -18.64
C ILE A 144 -5.81 -14.28 -18.36
N SER A 145 -6.46 -14.19 -17.22
CA SER A 145 -7.66 -14.94 -16.85
C SER A 145 -8.91 -14.41 -17.60
N ALA A 146 -10.05 -15.06 -17.39
CA ALA A 146 -11.31 -14.69 -18.08
C ALA A 146 -11.74 -13.22 -17.88
N ASN A 147 -11.29 -12.58 -16.78
CA ASN A 147 -11.46 -11.16 -16.56
C ASN A 147 -10.08 -10.47 -16.63
N PRO A 148 -9.81 -9.61 -17.61
CA PRO A 148 -8.53 -8.95 -17.80
C PRO A 148 -8.36 -7.74 -16.86
N MET A 149 -8.34 -7.98 -15.56
CA MET A 149 -8.18 -6.92 -14.56
C MET A 149 -6.69 -6.63 -14.29
N SER A 150 -6.30 -5.36 -14.38
CA SER A 150 -4.96 -4.93 -14.01
C SER A 150 -4.62 -5.27 -12.55
N ALA A 151 -3.37 -5.67 -12.30
CA ALA A 151 -2.88 -5.89 -10.94
C ALA A 151 -2.96 -4.60 -10.09
N PHE A 152 -2.84 -3.42 -10.69
CA PHE A 152 -3.03 -2.16 -9.99
C PHE A 152 -4.50 -1.87 -9.69
N THR A 153 -5.42 -2.28 -10.56
CA THR A 153 -6.87 -2.23 -10.27
C THR A 153 -7.24 -3.07 -9.06
N VAL A 154 -6.54 -4.18 -8.81
CA VAL A 154 -6.71 -4.97 -7.58
C VAL A 154 -6.39 -4.11 -6.34
N ALA A 155 -5.25 -3.41 -6.34
CA ALA A 155 -4.91 -2.51 -5.23
C ALA A 155 -5.91 -1.36 -5.09
N ASP A 156 -6.33 -0.74 -6.18
CA ASP A 156 -7.35 0.32 -6.15
C ASP A 156 -8.64 -0.17 -5.49
N ARG A 157 -9.11 -1.37 -5.83
CA ARG A 157 -10.32 -1.93 -5.22
C ARG A 157 -10.14 -2.23 -3.74
N ILE A 158 -8.98 -2.74 -3.32
CA ILE A 158 -8.65 -2.93 -1.89
C ILE A 158 -8.63 -1.57 -1.17
N LEU A 159 -7.96 -0.56 -1.70
CA LEU A 159 -7.92 0.77 -1.12
C LEU A 159 -9.32 1.42 -1.07
N ARG A 160 -10.15 1.20 -2.09
CA ARG A 160 -11.54 1.65 -2.09
C ARG A 160 -12.34 1.03 -0.94
N LEU A 161 -12.17 -0.28 -0.66
CA LEU A 161 -12.82 -0.94 0.45
C LEU A 161 -12.34 -0.39 1.80
N LEU A 162 -11.03 -0.14 1.94
CA LEU A 162 -10.44 0.49 3.11
C LEU A 162 -10.94 1.93 3.30
N ASN A 163 -11.28 2.62 2.22
CA ASN A 163 -11.77 4.01 2.26
C ASN A 163 -13.23 4.15 2.73
N LEU A 164 -13.97 3.05 2.87
CA LEU A 164 -15.36 3.08 3.32
C LEU A 164 -15.42 3.42 4.83
N ALA A 165 -15.90 4.61 5.16
CA ALA A 165 -16.07 5.04 6.56
C ALA A 165 -17.02 4.14 7.35
N THR A 166 -17.98 3.48 6.67
CA THR A 166 -18.86 2.49 7.29
C THR A 166 -18.16 1.21 7.72
N ARG A 167 -16.98 0.92 7.17
CA ARG A 167 -16.16 -0.26 7.53
C ARG A 167 -15.00 0.10 8.45
N PHE A 168 -14.25 1.14 8.08
CA PHE A 168 -13.03 1.54 8.80
C PHE A 168 -13.10 3.04 9.15
N PRO A 169 -14.02 3.47 10.04
CA PRO A 169 -14.27 4.90 10.32
C PRO A 169 -13.02 5.63 10.82
N ASN A 170 -12.16 4.94 11.56
CA ASN A 170 -10.99 5.50 12.22
C ASN A 170 -9.69 5.33 11.41
N LEU A 171 -9.76 4.83 10.18
CA LEU A 171 -8.56 4.68 9.34
C LEU A 171 -7.92 6.05 9.05
N GLN A 172 -6.63 6.18 9.33
CA GLN A 172 -5.82 7.39 9.17
C GLN A 172 -4.65 7.18 8.20
N GLN A 173 -4.16 5.96 8.09
CA GLN A 173 -2.98 5.66 7.29
C GLN A 173 -3.12 4.36 6.51
N VAL A 174 -2.70 4.39 5.26
CA VAL A 174 -2.48 3.21 4.42
C VAL A 174 -1.02 3.18 4.00
N THR A 175 -0.33 2.06 4.23
CA THR A 175 1.02 1.82 3.71
C THR A 175 0.95 0.72 2.67
N VAL A 176 1.37 1.00 1.44
CA VAL A 176 1.62 -0.01 0.41
C VAL A 176 3.09 -0.36 0.46
N VAL A 177 3.42 -1.61 0.70
CA VAL A 177 4.81 -2.05 0.88
C VAL A 177 5.09 -3.32 0.10
N GLY A 178 6.28 -3.44 -0.46
CA GLY A 178 6.72 -4.67 -1.11
C GLY A 178 8.23 -4.74 -1.21
N HIS A 179 8.75 -5.96 -1.33
CA HIS A 179 10.18 -6.23 -1.48
C HIS A 179 10.44 -6.89 -2.83
N SER A 180 11.58 -6.63 -3.45
CA SER A 180 11.97 -7.24 -4.74
C SER A 180 10.92 -6.95 -5.84
N GLY A 181 10.28 -7.98 -6.39
CA GLY A 181 9.16 -7.84 -7.32
C GLY A 181 8.00 -7.02 -6.74
N GLY A 182 7.70 -7.20 -5.45
CA GLY A 182 6.72 -6.36 -4.74
C GLY A 182 7.18 -4.91 -4.58
N GLY A 183 8.48 -4.68 -4.43
CA GLY A 183 9.08 -3.33 -4.43
C GLY A 183 8.92 -2.63 -5.78
N GLN A 184 9.11 -3.36 -6.88
CA GLN A 184 8.85 -2.88 -8.23
C GLN A 184 7.37 -2.50 -8.41
N TYR A 185 6.45 -3.39 -7.99
CA TYR A 185 5.02 -3.11 -7.98
C TYR A 185 4.70 -1.82 -7.20
N THR A 186 5.23 -1.72 -5.98
CA THR A 186 4.96 -0.59 -5.09
C THR A 186 5.42 0.74 -5.68
N GLN A 187 6.61 0.79 -6.30
CA GLN A 187 7.12 2.01 -6.93
C GLN A 187 6.25 2.42 -8.12
N ARG A 188 5.85 1.47 -8.98
CA ARG A 188 5.02 1.74 -10.15
C ARG A 188 3.57 2.06 -9.77
N TYR A 189 3.03 1.42 -8.75
CA TYR A 189 1.72 1.76 -8.22
C TYR A 189 1.71 3.15 -7.56
N ALA A 190 2.81 3.56 -6.90
CA ALA A 190 2.95 4.92 -6.40
C ALA A 190 2.96 5.95 -7.55
N LEU A 191 3.52 5.59 -8.71
CA LEU A 191 3.54 6.45 -9.90
C LEU A 191 2.13 6.68 -10.46
N GLY A 192 1.34 5.61 -10.66
CA GLY A 192 0.11 5.67 -11.45
C GLY A 192 -1.17 5.25 -10.74
N GLY A 193 -1.13 4.81 -9.47
CA GLY A 193 -2.32 4.34 -8.75
C GLY A 193 -3.46 5.34 -8.73
N LYS A 194 -4.65 4.92 -9.16
CA LYS A 194 -5.84 5.78 -9.37
C LYS A 194 -6.62 6.01 -8.08
N GLN A 195 -6.67 5.04 -7.18
CA GLN A 195 -7.41 5.18 -5.90
C GLN A 195 -6.69 6.03 -4.84
N PRO A 196 -5.36 6.04 -4.70
CA PRO A 196 -4.69 6.80 -3.64
C PRO A 196 -5.04 8.30 -3.57
N PRO A 197 -5.19 9.03 -4.69
CA PRO A 197 -5.62 10.43 -4.63
C PRO A 197 -7.10 10.62 -4.23
N LEU A 198 -7.90 9.55 -4.29
CA LEU A 198 -9.33 9.56 -3.98
C LEU A 198 -9.64 9.12 -2.54
N MET A 199 -8.62 8.92 -1.71
CA MET A 199 -8.83 8.60 -0.30
C MET A 199 -9.47 9.78 0.42
N ARG A 200 -10.38 9.48 1.36
CA ARG A 200 -11.08 10.51 2.12
C ARG A 200 -10.11 11.38 2.92
N ALA A 201 -10.53 12.59 3.25
CA ALA A 201 -9.77 13.52 4.07
C ALA A 201 -9.31 12.86 5.39
N GLY A 202 -8.08 13.12 5.80
CA GLY A 202 -7.46 12.53 6.99
C GLY A 202 -6.79 11.18 6.77
N VAL A 203 -7.00 10.50 5.62
CA VAL A 203 -6.30 9.26 5.30
C VAL A 203 -5.07 9.54 4.43
N THR A 204 -3.90 9.23 4.97
CA THR A 204 -2.62 9.37 4.25
C THR A 204 -2.21 8.05 3.63
N VAL A 205 -1.81 8.07 2.35
CA VAL A 205 -1.20 6.90 1.67
C VAL A 205 0.32 7.09 1.60
N ARG A 206 1.06 6.03 1.95
CA ARG A 206 2.52 5.94 1.90
C ARG A 206 2.93 4.69 1.13
N TYR A 207 4.15 4.71 0.61
CA TYR A 207 4.70 3.61 -0.17
C TYR A 207 6.09 3.26 0.35
N VAL A 208 6.39 1.98 0.49
CA VAL A 208 7.71 1.47 0.87
C VAL A 208 8.17 0.49 -0.21
N ALA A 209 8.97 0.97 -1.13
CA ALA A 209 9.57 0.16 -2.18
C ALA A 209 10.92 -0.39 -1.69
N ALA A 210 10.92 -1.65 -1.23
CA ALA A 210 12.11 -2.28 -0.69
C ALA A 210 12.84 -3.08 -1.78
N ASN A 211 14.10 -2.78 -2.01
CA ASN A 211 15.00 -3.47 -2.94
C ASN A 211 14.38 -3.80 -4.32
N PRO A 212 13.75 -2.85 -5.03
CA PRO A 212 13.26 -3.10 -6.39
C PRO A 212 14.37 -3.57 -7.32
N GLY A 213 14.05 -4.49 -8.23
CA GLY A 213 14.99 -4.91 -9.28
C GLY A 213 15.19 -3.87 -10.39
N SER A 214 14.21 -2.97 -10.58
CA SER A 214 14.28 -1.85 -11.53
C SER A 214 13.23 -0.80 -11.17
N TYR A 215 13.39 0.40 -11.70
CA TYR A 215 12.54 1.58 -11.47
C TYR A 215 11.96 2.11 -12.78
N THR A 216 10.81 2.77 -12.72
CA THR A 216 10.25 3.54 -13.83
C THR A 216 10.73 4.98 -13.70
N TYR A 217 11.61 5.40 -14.58
CA TYR A 217 12.10 6.78 -14.68
C TYR A 217 11.07 7.69 -15.35
N LEU A 218 11.08 8.96 -14.99
CA LEU A 218 10.09 9.94 -15.45
C LEU A 218 10.54 10.70 -16.72
N ASN A 219 11.79 10.50 -17.13
CA ASN A 219 12.35 11.08 -18.36
C ASN A 219 13.42 10.14 -18.93
N GLY A 220 14.06 10.56 -20.04
CA GLY A 220 15.07 9.79 -20.75
C GLY A 220 16.48 9.79 -20.12
N PHE A 221 16.72 10.55 -19.05
CA PHE A 221 18.06 10.58 -18.42
C PHE A 221 18.31 9.33 -17.57
N ARG A 222 19.54 8.84 -17.61
CA ARG A 222 20.05 7.77 -16.76
C ARG A 222 21.36 8.21 -16.11
N PRO A 223 21.75 7.64 -14.95
CA PRO A 223 23.01 7.99 -14.32
C PRO A 223 24.18 7.58 -15.19
N ASP A 224 25.25 8.36 -15.16
CA ASP A 224 26.55 7.87 -15.56
C ASP A 224 27.06 6.94 -14.44
N LEU A 225 27.15 5.65 -14.71
CA LEU A 225 27.56 4.66 -13.71
C LEU A 225 29.08 4.73 -13.39
N ALA A 226 29.86 5.49 -14.16
CA ALA A 226 31.24 5.80 -13.82
C ALA A 226 31.35 6.87 -12.71
N ASP A 227 30.26 7.62 -12.46
CA ASP A 227 30.16 8.60 -11.38
C ASP A 227 29.43 8.01 -10.17
N PRO A 228 30.12 7.53 -9.13
CA PRO A 228 29.50 6.93 -7.94
C PRO A 228 28.71 7.93 -7.08
N THR A 229 28.83 9.23 -7.38
CA THR A 229 28.10 10.30 -6.68
C THR A 229 26.75 10.61 -7.31
N TYR A 230 26.45 10.06 -8.47
CA TYR A 230 25.23 10.31 -9.27
C TYR A 230 24.97 11.79 -9.56
N GLN A 231 26.02 12.59 -9.80
CA GLN A 231 25.90 13.98 -10.23
C GLN A 231 25.80 14.09 -11.74
N THR A 232 26.36 13.11 -12.47
CA THR A 232 26.39 13.07 -13.93
C THR A 232 25.25 12.25 -14.50
N TRP A 233 24.50 12.87 -15.41
CA TRP A 233 23.30 12.27 -16.04
C TRP A 233 23.38 12.45 -17.55
N GLN A 234 23.00 11.41 -18.28
CA GLN A 234 23.03 11.40 -19.73
C GLN A 234 21.81 10.73 -20.33
N VAL A 235 21.46 11.07 -21.56
CA VAL A 235 20.55 10.29 -22.39
C VAL A 235 21.39 9.19 -23.04
N PRO A 236 21.14 7.91 -22.73
CA PRO A 236 21.96 6.82 -23.25
C PRO A 236 21.91 6.75 -24.78
N VAL A 237 23.07 6.67 -25.41
CA VAL A 237 23.19 6.39 -26.86
C VAL A 237 23.24 4.86 -27.01
N THR A 238 22.11 4.25 -27.35
CA THR A 238 21.99 2.79 -27.38
C THR A 238 20.80 2.35 -28.25
N SER A 239 20.85 1.11 -28.75
CA SER A 239 19.71 0.45 -29.39
C SER A 239 18.75 -0.19 -28.38
N CYS A 240 19.12 -0.19 -27.08
CA CYS A 240 18.28 -0.70 -26.00
C CYS A 240 17.05 0.18 -25.81
N PRO A 241 15.81 -0.35 -25.82
CA PRO A 241 14.59 0.44 -25.62
C PRO A 241 14.38 0.78 -24.12
N TYR A 242 15.37 1.45 -23.53
CA TYR A 242 15.50 1.66 -22.09
C TYR A 242 14.44 2.57 -21.47
N ASN A 243 13.76 3.39 -22.28
CA ASN A 243 12.74 4.32 -21.78
C ASN A 243 11.31 3.82 -21.97
N ARG A 244 11.12 2.62 -22.56
CA ARG A 244 9.82 1.97 -22.60
C ARG A 244 9.40 1.51 -21.20
N TYR A 245 8.11 1.50 -20.96
CA TYR A 245 7.54 0.91 -19.75
C TYR A 245 7.95 -0.58 -19.68
N LYS A 246 8.41 -1.03 -18.61
CA LYS A 246 8.38 -0.65 -17.20
C LYS A 246 9.60 0.18 -16.69
N TYR A 247 10.51 0.58 -17.55
CA TYR A 247 11.75 1.29 -17.17
C TYR A 247 11.67 2.80 -17.36
N GLY A 248 10.73 3.25 -18.16
CA GLY A 248 10.38 4.64 -18.41
C GLY A 248 8.89 4.77 -18.75
N LEU A 249 8.50 5.89 -19.35
CA LEU A 249 7.10 6.23 -19.63
C LEU A 249 6.69 6.09 -21.10
N GLU A 250 7.55 5.55 -21.97
CA GLU A 250 7.18 5.26 -23.35
C GLU A 250 6.42 3.94 -23.43
N ALA A 251 5.35 3.90 -24.22
CA ALA A 251 4.49 2.73 -24.41
C ALA A 251 4.08 2.09 -23.06
N VAL A 252 3.42 2.87 -22.24
CA VAL A 252 2.87 2.40 -20.96
C VAL A 252 1.79 1.34 -21.19
N ASN A 253 1.45 0.58 -20.14
CA ASN A 253 0.38 -0.43 -20.21
C ASN A 253 -1.02 0.21 -20.13
N ASP A 254 -2.05 -0.57 -20.43
CA ASP A 254 -3.45 -0.13 -20.52
C ASP A 254 -3.94 0.55 -19.23
N TYR A 255 -3.45 0.13 -18.05
CA TYR A 255 -3.81 0.78 -16.80
C TYR A 255 -3.30 2.23 -16.71
N LEU A 256 -2.13 2.52 -17.23
CA LEU A 256 -1.50 3.86 -17.18
C LEU A 256 -1.88 4.73 -18.38
N ASP A 257 -2.29 4.13 -19.50
CA ASP A 257 -2.50 4.83 -20.78
C ASP A 257 -3.62 5.89 -20.72
N ASP A 258 -4.62 5.69 -19.85
CA ASP A 258 -5.66 6.72 -19.62
C ASP A 258 -5.12 7.95 -18.86
N THR A 259 -3.89 7.94 -18.38
CA THR A 259 -3.29 9.05 -17.63
C THR A 259 -2.16 9.67 -18.45
N PRO A 260 -2.27 10.90 -18.91
CA PRO A 260 -1.23 11.54 -19.67
C PRO A 260 0.13 11.47 -18.98
N PRO A 261 1.24 11.18 -19.68
CA PRO A 261 2.57 11.09 -19.09
C PRO A 261 2.96 12.31 -18.24
N ALA A 262 2.59 13.50 -18.68
CA ALA A 262 2.82 14.74 -17.91
C ALA A 262 2.14 14.72 -16.55
N THR A 263 0.94 14.12 -16.45
CA THR A 263 0.22 13.94 -15.18
C THR A 263 0.94 12.94 -14.28
N LEU A 264 1.43 11.82 -14.82
CA LEU A 264 2.24 10.85 -14.08
C LEU A 264 3.51 11.50 -13.51
N VAL A 265 4.21 12.28 -14.34
CA VAL A 265 5.41 13.02 -13.95
C VAL A 265 5.12 14.04 -12.84
N ALA A 266 4.01 14.78 -12.94
CA ALA A 266 3.63 15.79 -11.95
C ALA A 266 3.16 15.18 -10.62
N GLN A 267 2.43 14.06 -10.65
CA GLN A 267 1.85 13.47 -9.44
C GLN A 267 2.84 12.65 -8.61
N TYR A 268 3.77 11.93 -9.25
CA TYR A 268 4.65 11.00 -8.54
C TYR A 268 5.51 11.69 -7.47
N PRO A 269 6.16 12.85 -7.72
CA PRO A 269 6.90 13.57 -6.69
C PRO A 269 6.06 13.94 -5.46
N THR A 270 4.75 14.10 -5.59
CA THR A 270 3.86 14.44 -4.48
C THR A 270 3.55 13.26 -3.56
N ARG A 271 3.81 12.02 -4.01
CA ARG A 271 3.59 10.80 -3.22
C ARG A 271 4.62 10.68 -2.10
N ARG A 272 4.25 10.03 -1.00
CA ARG A 272 5.16 9.75 0.11
C ARG A 272 5.81 8.39 -0.12
N VAL A 273 6.96 8.34 -0.77
CA VAL A 273 7.66 7.10 -1.13
C VAL A 273 8.94 6.96 -0.32
N THR A 274 9.16 5.78 0.27
CA THR A 274 10.44 5.39 0.88
C THR A 274 11.08 4.31 0.01
N TYR A 275 12.26 4.59 -0.51
CA TYR A 275 13.15 3.59 -1.11
C TYR A 275 13.96 2.95 0.00
N LEU A 276 13.56 1.76 0.42
CA LEU A 276 14.20 1.01 1.50
C LEU A 276 15.22 0.06 0.88
N LEU A 277 16.51 0.33 1.06
CA LEU A 277 17.59 -0.35 0.35
C LEU A 277 18.47 -1.12 1.34
N GLY A 278 18.72 -2.39 1.05
CA GLY A 278 19.68 -3.18 1.83
C GLY A 278 21.11 -2.82 1.43
N GLU A 279 21.95 -2.48 2.40
CA GLU A 279 23.35 -2.09 2.17
C GLU A 279 24.16 -3.18 1.44
N LEU A 280 23.84 -4.44 1.69
CA LEU A 280 24.52 -5.59 1.08
C LEU A 280 23.78 -6.19 -0.11
N ASP A 281 22.73 -5.52 -0.66
CA ASP A 281 21.99 -6.01 -1.82
C ASP A 281 22.69 -5.67 -3.14
N THR A 282 23.91 -6.18 -3.27
CA THR A 282 24.83 -5.97 -4.38
C THR A 282 24.96 -7.20 -5.31
N SER A 283 24.26 -8.30 -4.99
CA SER A 283 24.30 -9.52 -5.79
C SER A 283 23.46 -9.40 -7.06
N ARG A 284 23.98 -9.92 -8.15
CA ARG A 284 23.28 -10.10 -9.44
C ARG A 284 22.71 -11.51 -9.62
N ALA A 285 22.81 -12.37 -8.61
CA ALA A 285 22.32 -13.76 -8.67
C ALA A 285 20.81 -13.86 -8.53
N GLY A 286 20.26 -15.02 -8.88
CA GLY A 286 18.86 -15.37 -8.73
C GLY A 286 17.94 -14.61 -9.71
N THR A 287 16.80 -14.14 -9.23
CA THR A 287 15.80 -13.42 -10.03
C THR A 287 16.15 -11.95 -10.24
N PHE A 288 17.41 -11.66 -10.52
CA PHE A 288 17.88 -10.32 -10.81
C PHE A 288 17.53 -9.93 -12.26
N ASP A 289 17.06 -8.71 -12.46
CA ASP A 289 16.81 -8.15 -13.79
C ASP A 289 18.13 -7.66 -14.40
N SER A 290 18.70 -8.45 -15.33
CA SER A 290 19.95 -8.16 -16.04
C SER A 290 19.71 -7.69 -17.49
N SER A 291 18.51 -7.19 -17.78
CA SER A 291 18.21 -6.59 -19.07
C SER A 291 19.02 -5.31 -19.30
N CYS A 292 19.27 -4.96 -20.56
CA CYS A 292 20.00 -3.73 -20.89
C CYS A 292 19.32 -2.47 -20.30
N GLN A 293 17.99 -2.46 -20.24
CA GLN A 293 17.22 -1.36 -19.67
C GLN A 293 17.46 -1.20 -18.16
N ALA A 294 17.56 -2.33 -17.46
CA ALA A 294 17.80 -2.34 -16.01
C ALA A 294 19.27 -2.02 -15.70
N ASP A 295 20.19 -2.51 -16.49
CA ASP A 295 21.64 -2.27 -16.30
C ASP A 295 22.02 -0.79 -16.51
N LEU A 296 21.28 -0.06 -17.34
CA LEU A 296 21.42 1.40 -17.45
C LEU A 296 20.93 2.18 -16.21
N GLN A 297 20.31 1.51 -15.24
CA GLN A 297 19.90 2.11 -13.96
C GLN A 297 20.91 1.86 -12.84
N GLY A 298 21.85 0.92 -13.03
CA GLY A 298 22.81 0.46 -12.06
C GLY A 298 23.08 -1.04 -12.17
N LEU A 299 24.21 -1.50 -11.67
CA LEU A 299 24.68 -2.88 -11.80
C LEU A 299 24.05 -3.83 -10.76
N HIS A 300 23.51 -3.30 -9.68
CA HIS A 300 22.83 -4.08 -8.62
C HIS A 300 21.72 -3.26 -7.93
N ARG A 301 20.89 -3.89 -7.10
CA ARG A 301 19.68 -3.27 -6.55
C ARG A 301 19.95 -2.06 -5.67
N LEU A 302 20.98 -2.11 -4.82
CA LEU A 302 21.39 -0.94 -4.01
C LEU A 302 21.77 0.24 -4.89
N GLU A 303 22.56 0.02 -5.93
CA GLU A 303 22.97 1.06 -6.88
C GLU A 303 21.78 1.64 -7.62
N ARG A 304 20.90 0.79 -8.19
CA ARG A 304 19.68 1.24 -8.88
C ARG A 304 18.78 2.10 -7.99
N GLY A 305 18.62 1.71 -6.73
CA GLY A 305 17.81 2.46 -5.77
C GLY A 305 18.46 3.78 -5.36
N SER A 306 19.79 3.80 -5.21
CA SER A 306 20.55 5.01 -4.90
C SER A 306 20.52 6.00 -6.06
N ALA A 307 20.77 5.51 -7.27
CA ALA A 307 20.68 6.31 -8.50
C ALA A 307 19.27 6.87 -8.71
N PHE A 308 18.22 6.05 -8.50
CA PHE A 308 16.84 6.55 -8.64
C PHE A 308 16.46 7.59 -7.58
N ALA A 309 16.95 7.47 -6.35
CA ALA A 309 16.77 8.50 -5.34
C ALA A 309 17.46 9.81 -5.75
N ALA A 310 18.73 9.73 -6.23
CA ALA A 310 19.45 10.89 -6.74
C ALA A 310 18.78 11.51 -7.99
N PHE A 311 18.13 10.67 -8.84
CA PHE A 311 17.31 11.17 -9.94
C PHE A 311 16.17 12.04 -9.43
N MET A 312 15.47 11.62 -8.37
CA MET A 312 14.39 12.41 -7.78
C MET A 312 14.92 13.71 -7.17
N ASP A 313 16.04 13.65 -6.46
CA ASP A 313 16.69 14.84 -5.88
C ASP A 313 17.12 15.83 -6.97
N ARG A 314 17.57 15.34 -8.13
CA ARG A 314 18.06 16.18 -9.25
C ARG A 314 16.94 16.83 -10.05
N TYR A 315 15.90 16.05 -10.41
CA TYR A 315 14.90 16.47 -11.39
C TYR A 315 13.56 16.88 -10.78
N HIS A 316 13.34 16.59 -9.49
CA HIS A 316 12.06 16.82 -8.79
C HIS A 316 12.29 17.39 -7.38
N LEU A 317 12.92 18.55 -7.26
CA LEU A 317 13.41 19.16 -6.00
C LEU A 317 12.40 19.25 -4.86
N GLN A 318 11.10 19.27 -5.17
CA GLN A 318 10.03 19.35 -4.16
C GLN A 318 9.39 17.98 -3.87
N HIS A 319 10.01 16.89 -4.27
CA HIS A 319 9.47 15.57 -4.03
C HIS A 319 9.39 15.22 -2.54
N ARG A 320 8.50 14.26 -2.21
CA ARG A 320 8.28 13.76 -0.84
C ARG A 320 8.86 12.36 -0.64
N HIS A 321 9.90 12.01 -1.38
CA HIS A 321 10.52 10.70 -1.34
C HIS A 321 11.70 10.68 -0.38
N GLN A 322 12.01 9.50 0.16
CA GLN A 322 13.14 9.28 1.05
C GLN A 322 13.93 8.05 0.60
N ARG A 323 15.26 8.13 0.63
CA ARG A 323 16.14 6.98 0.56
C ARG A 323 16.51 6.58 1.98
N VAL A 324 16.33 5.31 2.32
CA VAL A 324 16.70 4.74 3.61
C VAL A 324 17.50 3.47 3.36
N VAL A 325 18.75 3.45 3.80
CA VAL A 325 19.62 2.27 3.73
C VAL A 325 19.51 1.47 5.02
N VAL A 326 19.37 0.15 4.90
CA VAL A 326 19.33 -0.78 6.03
C VAL A 326 20.72 -1.43 6.17
N PRO A 327 21.50 -1.10 7.22
CA PRO A 327 22.85 -1.61 7.38
C PRO A 327 22.88 -3.13 7.53
N GLY A 328 23.88 -3.76 6.92
CA GLY A 328 24.15 -5.20 7.07
C GLY A 328 23.12 -6.13 6.42
N VAL A 329 22.14 -5.61 5.69
CA VAL A 329 21.08 -6.41 5.06
C VAL A 329 21.28 -6.51 3.55
N ALA A 330 21.22 -7.76 3.05
CA ALA A 330 21.21 -8.08 1.63
C ALA A 330 19.77 -8.20 1.10
N HIS A 331 19.52 -9.05 0.09
CA HIS A 331 18.20 -9.25 -0.52
C HIS A 331 17.27 -10.13 0.32
N ALA A 332 16.91 -9.68 1.54
CA ALA A 332 16.17 -10.46 2.52
C ALA A 332 14.98 -9.68 3.09
N ALA A 333 13.77 -9.92 2.55
CA ALA A 333 12.55 -9.19 2.92
C ALA A 333 12.26 -9.19 4.43
N GLY A 334 12.43 -10.33 5.10
CA GLY A 334 12.21 -10.47 6.54
C GLY A 334 13.13 -9.57 7.36
N LEU A 335 14.42 -9.49 7.01
CA LEU A 335 15.39 -8.61 7.67
C LEU A 335 15.12 -7.15 7.33
N MET A 336 14.77 -6.85 6.07
CA MET A 336 14.41 -5.50 5.64
C MET A 336 13.25 -4.93 6.44
N PHE A 337 12.11 -5.64 6.50
CA PHE A 337 10.89 -5.14 7.15
C PHE A 337 10.98 -5.13 8.68
N ASN A 338 11.79 -6.03 9.27
CA ASN A 338 11.94 -6.13 10.71
C ASN A 338 13.16 -5.34 11.26
N SER A 339 13.93 -4.67 10.40
CA SER A 339 14.93 -3.69 10.83
C SER A 339 14.26 -2.49 11.51
N PRO A 340 14.99 -1.71 12.33
CA PRO A 340 14.47 -0.44 12.85
C PRO A 340 13.97 0.49 11.74
N GLN A 341 14.73 0.60 10.65
CA GLN A 341 14.41 1.41 9.47
C GLN A 341 13.13 0.92 8.76
N GLY A 342 13.02 -0.39 8.54
CA GLY A 342 11.85 -1.00 7.92
C GLY A 342 10.58 -0.82 8.74
N ARG A 343 10.66 -1.05 10.05
CA ARG A 343 9.54 -0.82 10.97
C ARG A 343 9.09 0.64 10.98
N ALA A 344 10.04 1.58 11.03
CA ALA A 344 9.74 3.02 10.98
C ALA A 344 9.11 3.45 9.65
N ALA A 345 9.53 2.85 8.52
CA ALA A 345 8.96 3.13 7.21
C ALA A 345 7.53 2.59 7.07
N ILE A 346 7.26 1.37 7.57
CA ILE A 346 5.94 0.71 7.48
C ILE A 346 4.96 1.27 8.50
N PHE A 347 5.40 1.51 9.74
CA PHE A 347 4.60 1.98 10.86
C PHE A 347 5.13 3.31 11.43
N PRO A 348 5.14 4.40 10.67
CA PRO A 348 5.61 5.68 11.18
C PRO A 348 4.72 6.14 12.35
N ALA A 349 5.33 6.89 13.28
CA ALA A 349 4.61 7.48 14.41
C ALA A 349 3.52 8.44 13.90
N SER A 350 2.38 8.46 14.57
CA SER A 350 1.29 9.40 14.30
C SER A 350 1.78 10.83 14.58
N GLY A 351 1.69 11.72 13.60
CA GLY A 351 2.13 13.12 13.75
C GLY A 351 3.56 13.43 13.34
N GLY A 352 4.35 12.43 12.94
CA GLY A 352 5.71 12.65 12.43
C GLY A 352 5.71 13.35 11.07
N GLY A 353 5.96 14.67 11.10
CA GLY A 353 6.52 15.37 9.97
C GLY A 353 7.79 14.62 9.52
N GLN A 354 8.04 14.63 8.23
CA GLN A 354 9.18 13.96 7.60
C GLN A 354 10.48 14.44 8.25
N LEU A 355 11.06 13.66 9.18
CA LEU A 355 12.43 13.87 9.63
C LEU A 355 13.34 13.57 8.42
N ARG A 356 13.84 14.63 7.79
CA ARG A 356 15.03 14.50 6.94
C ARG A 356 16.17 14.15 7.90
N LEU A 357 16.53 12.88 7.98
CA LEU A 357 17.79 12.50 8.56
C LEU A 357 18.86 13.00 7.58
N ALA A 358 19.57 14.07 7.99
CA ALA A 358 20.78 14.49 7.33
C ALA A 358 21.80 13.35 7.47
N GLY A 359 22.27 12.83 6.35
CA GLY A 359 23.34 11.85 6.25
C GLY A 359 24.27 12.27 5.14
#